data_6f27eb2cd4f95981ff3bcdba13620720
#
_entry.id   6f27eb2cd4f95981ff3bcdba13620720
#
_cell.length_a   1.000
_cell.length_b   1.000
_cell.length_c   1.000
_cell.angle_alpha   90.00
_cell.angle_beta   90.00
_cell.angle_gamma   90.00
#
_symmetry.space_group_name_H-M   'P 1'
#
loop_
_entity.id
_entity.type
_entity.pdbx_description
1 polymer ?
#
loop_
_entity_poly.entity_id
_entity_poly.type
_entity_poly.pdbx_seq_one_letter_code
_entity_poly.pdbx_strand_id
1 'polypeptide(L)'
;RELQKANIDNIQWEIIVQNKCIETWFLGNCEAYPEAYSDAFAPFADHYNVSQQDPEQMSGDGEHSIGTYSKIYLKKMLNETKRTYTERRVKDVTTPEYFEGMNSRILETEDVASYKAFVDWLQTI
;
A
#
# COMPACT_ATOMS: atom_id res chain seq x y z
N ARG A 1 -21.31 -3.26 -19.71
CA ARG A 1 -20.23 -2.41 -19.17
C ARG A 1 -20.57 -1.83 -17.81
N GLU A 2 -21.79 -1.37 -17.62
CA GLU A 2 -22.18 -0.84 -16.30
C GLU A 2 -22.18 -1.93 -15.23
N LEU A 3 -22.55 -3.15 -15.59
CA LEU A 3 -22.50 -4.29 -14.67
C LEU A 3 -21.05 -4.62 -14.29
N GLN A 4 -20.13 -4.55 -15.24
CA GLN A 4 -18.72 -4.79 -14.96
C GLN A 4 -18.15 -3.70 -14.05
N LYS A 5 -18.52 -2.45 -14.28
CA LYS A 5 -18.07 -1.33 -13.46
C LYS A 5 -18.59 -1.47 -12.02
N ALA A 6 -19.86 -1.84 -11.86
CA ALA A 6 -20.44 -2.04 -10.54
C ALA A 6 -19.77 -3.20 -9.81
N ASN A 7 -19.43 -4.28 -10.53
CA ASN A 7 -18.72 -5.42 -9.95
C ASN A 7 -17.30 -5.05 -9.53
N ILE A 8 -16.62 -4.23 -10.33
CA ILE A 8 -15.28 -3.73 -9.97
C ILE A 8 -15.34 -2.94 -8.66
N ASP A 9 -16.29 -2.02 -8.54
CA ASP A 9 -16.46 -1.20 -7.35
C ASP A 9 -16.74 -2.06 -6.13
N ASN A 10 -17.63 -3.06 -6.25
CA ASN A 10 -17.97 -3.94 -5.15
C ASN A 10 -16.79 -4.78 -4.68
N ILE A 11 -16.02 -5.34 -5.62
CA ILE A 11 -14.85 -6.15 -5.28
C ILE A 11 -13.77 -5.31 -4.63
N GLN A 12 -13.55 -4.10 -5.14
CA GLN A 12 -12.60 -3.17 -4.54
C GLN A 12 -12.97 -2.84 -3.10
N TRP A 13 -14.27 -2.57 -2.83
CA TRP A 13 -14.74 -2.32 -1.47
C TRP A 13 -14.55 -3.53 -0.56
N GLU A 14 -14.88 -4.73 -1.04
CA GLU A 14 -14.68 -5.95 -0.25
C GLU A 14 -13.21 -6.13 0.15
N ILE A 15 -12.30 -5.95 -0.79
CA ILE A 15 -10.88 -6.13 -0.54
C ILE A 15 -10.40 -5.08 0.47
N ILE A 16 -10.80 -3.83 0.31
CA ILE A 16 -10.43 -2.75 1.23
C ILE A 16 -10.95 -3.04 2.64
N VAL A 17 -12.21 -3.46 2.75
CA VAL A 17 -12.82 -3.76 4.06
C VAL A 17 -12.11 -4.94 4.72
N GLN A 18 -11.78 -5.99 3.97
CA GLN A 18 -11.09 -7.16 4.50
C GLN A 18 -9.69 -6.83 5.00
N ASN A 19 -9.01 -5.90 4.37
CA ASN A 19 -7.62 -5.56 4.68
C ASN A 19 -7.48 -4.23 5.42
N LYS A 20 -8.59 -3.63 5.77
CA LYS A 20 -8.71 -2.45 6.63
C LYS A 20 -8.25 -1.14 6.02
N CYS A 21 -7.34 -1.13 5.05
CA CYS A 21 -6.98 0.12 4.39
C CYS A 21 -6.24 -0.09 3.07
N ILE A 22 -6.45 0.83 2.14
CA ILE A 22 -5.78 0.82 0.84
C ILE A 22 -4.30 1.23 0.98
N GLU A 23 -3.93 1.87 2.08
CA GLU A 23 -2.56 2.28 2.31
C GLU A 23 -1.59 1.10 2.35
N THR A 24 -2.03 -0.08 2.77
CA THR A 24 -1.19 -1.29 2.71
C THR A 24 -0.78 -1.64 1.28
N TRP A 25 -1.64 -1.37 0.31
CA TRP A 25 -1.29 -1.58 -1.10
C TRP A 25 -0.15 -0.66 -1.52
N PHE A 26 -0.24 0.63 -1.16
CA PHE A 26 0.80 1.61 -1.50
C PHE A 26 2.12 1.30 -0.80
N LEU A 27 2.06 0.73 0.40
CA LEU A 27 3.26 0.29 1.12
C LEU A 27 3.97 -0.86 0.41
N GLY A 28 3.30 -1.55 -0.52
CA GLY A 28 3.89 -2.64 -1.28
C GLY A 28 4.88 -2.21 -2.35
N ASN A 29 5.03 -0.91 -2.61
CA ASN A 29 5.98 -0.43 -3.61
C ASN A 29 7.39 -0.31 -3.00
N CYS A 30 8.26 -1.28 -3.27
CA CYS A 30 9.62 -1.28 -2.74
C CYS A 30 10.45 -0.10 -3.22
N GLU A 31 10.16 0.43 -4.42
CA GLU A 31 10.88 1.58 -4.96
C GLU A 31 10.59 2.87 -4.20
N ALA A 32 9.46 2.92 -3.50
CA ALA A 32 9.11 4.07 -2.65
C ALA A 32 9.71 3.97 -1.26
N TYR A 33 10.34 2.85 -0.90
CA TYR A 33 10.98 2.68 0.40
C TYR A 33 12.34 3.39 0.38
N PRO A 34 12.64 4.27 1.34
CA PRO A 34 13.88 5.03 1.30
C PRO A 34 15.10 4.15 1.62
N GLU A 35 16.18 4.33 0.83
CA GLU A 35 17.44 3.64 1.10
C GLU A 35 18.14 4.23 2.33
N ALA A 36 18.02 5.55 2.50
CA ALA A 36 18.50 6.26 3.68
C ALA A 36 17.37 7.15 4.18
N TYR A 37 17.23 7.27 5.49
CA TYR A 37 16.11 8.00 6.06
C TYR A 37 16.51 8.76 7.32
N SER A 38 15.71 9.78 7.64
CA SER A 38 15.91 10.62 8.82
C SER A 38 15.34 9.96 10.07
N ASP A 39 15.60 10.59 11.23
CA ASP A 39 15.05 10.13 12.51
C ASP A 39 13.52 10.14 12.53
N ALA A 40 12.89 10.91 11.63
CA ALA A 40 11.42 10.94 11.56
C ALA A 40 10.84 9.61 11.09
N PHE A 41 11.55 8.88 10.25
CA PHE A 41 11.09 7.58 9.76
C PHE A 41 11.68 6.40 10.54
N ALA A 42 12.79 6.58 11.23
CA ALA A 42 13.49 5.50 11.91
C ALA A 42 12.60 4.64 12.81
N PRO A 43 11.70 5.20 13.66
CA PRO A 43 10.82 4.36 14.48
C PRO A 43 9.93 3.43 13.68
N PHE A 44 9.51 3.86 12.49
CA PHE A 44 8.66 3.04 11.61
C PHE A 44 9.46 1.92 10.97
N ALA A 45 10.66 2.23 10.48
CA ALA A 45 11.55 1.22 9.92
C ALA A 45 11.94 0.16 10.95
N ASP A 46 12.20 0.56 12.18
CA ASP A 46 12.55 -0.35 13.29
C ASP A 46 11.36 -1.21 13.69
N HIS A 47 10.14 -0.68 13.60
CA HIS A 47 8.94 -1.44 13.91
C HIS A 47 8.68 -2.54 12.88
N TYR A 48 8.79 -2.20 11.59
CA TYR A 48 8.46 -3.14 10.52
C TYR A 48 9.02 -2.63 9.20
N ASN A 49 9.73 -3.50 8.46
CA ASN A 49 10.29 -3.13 7.17
C ASN A 49 9.39 -3.64 6.04
N VAL A 50 8.55 -2.76 5.50
CA VAL A 50 7.58 -3.14 4.45
C VAL A 50 8.24 -3.47 3.12
N SER A 51 9.52 -3.12 2.92
CA SER A 51 10.22 -3.50 1.69
C SER A 51 10.65 -4.96 1.69
N GLN A 52 10.80 -5.56 2.85
CA GLN A 52 11.25 -6.96 3.02
C GLN A 52 10.18 -7.86 3.63
N GLN A 53 9.19 -7.30 4.30
CA GLN A 53 8.13 -8.03 4.96
C GLN A 53 6.78 -7.59 4.40
N ASP A 54 5.81 -8.52 4.38
CA ASP A 54 4.50 -8.27 3.78
C ASP A 54 3.78 -7.14 4.53
N PRO A 55 3.46 -6.02 3.85
CA PRO A 55 2.72 -4.92 4.48
C PRO A 55 1.38 -5.34 5.09
N GLU A 56 0.74 -6.36 4.55
CA GLU A 56 -0.55 -6.82 5.06
C GLU A 56 -0.43 -7.55 6.40
N GLN A 57 0.78 -7.96 6.77
CA GLN A 57 1.04 -8.65 8.04
C GLN A 57 1.55 -7.70 9.12
N MET A 58 1.71 -6.42 8.81
CA MET A 58 2.23 -5.45 9.77
C MET A 58 1.24 -5.23 10.92
N SER A 59 1.75 -5.33 12.15
CA SER A 59 0.97 -5.02 13.35
C SER A 59 0.99 -3.50 13.62
N GLY A 60 0.00 -3.02 14.38
CA GLY A 60 -0.01 -1.64 14.82
C GLY A 60 1.00 -1.35 15.91
N ASP A 61 1.05 -0.10 16.35
CA ASP A 61 1.99 0.38 17.37
C ASP A 61 1.43 0.28 18.80
N GLY A 62 0.22 -0.23 18.97
CA GLY A 62 -0.45 -0.31 20.26
C GLY A 62 -1.25 0.93 20.63
N GLU A 63 -1.02 2.07 20.00
CA GLU A 63 -1.74 3.32 20.25
C GLU A 63 -2.81 3.58 19.18
N HIS A 64 -2.52 3.22 17.92
CA HIS A 64 -3.40 3.45 16.79
C HIS A 64 -3.95 2.12 16.27
N SER A 65 -5.09 2.16 15.59
CA SER A 65 -5.56 1.01 14.85
C SER A 65 -4.54 0.65 13.75
N ILE A 66 -4.58 -0.58 13.27
CA ILE A 66 -3.68 -1.02 12.19
C ILE A 66 -3.86 -0.14 10.96
N GLY A 67 -5.11 0.21 10.60
CA GLY A 67 -5.36 1.09 9.46
C GLY A 67 -4.77 2.48 9.64
N THR A 68 -4.95 3.07 10.83
CA THR A 68 -4.38 4.39 11.11
C THR A 68 -2.86 4.35 11.12
N TYR A 69 -2.28 3.32 11.71
CA TYR A 69 -0.82 3.17 11.74
C TYR A 69 -0.25 3.03 10.33
N SER A 70 -0.87 2.22 9.48
CA SER A 70 -0.42 2.06 8.09
C SER A 70 -0.43 3.37 7.33
N LYS A 71 -1.46 4.20 7.56
CA LYS A 71 -1.55 5.53 6.94
C LYS A 71 -0.40 6.44 7.40
N ILE A 72 -0.12 6.47 8.70
CA ILE A 72 0.98 7.28 9.24
C ILE A 72 2.31 6.78 8.69
N TYR A 73 2.52 5.48 8.68
CA TYR A 73 3.72 4.85 8.11
C TYR A 73 3.93 5.28 6.66
N LEU A 74 2.87 5.18 5.86
CA LEU A 74 2.95 5.55 4.44
C LEU A 74 3.34 7.01 4.26
N LYS A 75 2.72 7.92 5.02
CA LYS A 75 3.06 9.34 4.95
C LYS A 75 4.52 9.60 5.27
N LYS A 76 5.02 8.99 6.33
CA LYS A 76 6.41 9.16 6.76
C LYS A 76 7.39 8.58 5.74
N MET A 77 7.08 7.39 5.21
CA MET A 77 7.89 6.74 4.19
C MET A 77 7.97 7.61 2.92
N LEU A 78 6.85 8.09 2.45
CA LEU A 78 6.81 8.88 1.21
C LEU A 78 7.49 10.23 1.38
N ASN A 79 7.39 10.86 2.55
CA ASN A 79 8.09 12.12 2.81
C ASN A 79 9.60 11.97 2.68
N GLU A 80 10.15 10.80 3.03
CA GLU A 80 11.59 10.55 2.90
C GLU A 80 12.04 10.49 1.44
N THR A 81 11.12 10.18 0.53
CA THR A 81 11.40 10.12 -0.90
C THR A 81 10.77 11.30 -1.66
N LYS A 82 10.46 12.39 -0.95
CA LYS A 82 9.90 13.63 -1.50
C LYS A 82 8.54 13.44 -2.18
N ARG A 83 7.77 12.47 -1.69
CA ARG A 83 6.39 12.26 -2.10
C ARG A 83 5.47 12.64 -0.96
N THR A 84 4.23 12.98 -1.28
CA THR A 84 3.20 13.28 -0.27
C THR A 84 1.98 12.40 -0.49
N TYR A 85 1.29 12.11 0.60
CA TYR A 85 0.05 11.34 0.54
C TYR A 85 -0.92 11.86 1.59
N THR A 86 -2.14 12.13 1.17
CA THR A 86 -3.29 12.30 2.04
C THR A 86 -4.48 11.62 1.37
N GLU A 87 -5.55 11.38 2.10
CA GLU A 87 -6.75 10.77 1.53
C GLU A 87 -7.33 11.61 0.37
N ARG A 88 -7.02 12.90 0.34
CA ARG A 88 -7.48 13.83 -0.71
C ARG A 88 -6.42 14.10 -1.77
N ARG A 89 -5.16 13.71 -1.53
CA ARG A 89 -4.04 13.95 -2.44
C ARG A 89 -3.31 12.65 -2.69
N VAL A 90 -3.72 11.95 -3.74
CA VAL A 90 -3.18 10.63 -4.07
C VAL A 90 -2.30 10.64 -5.31
N LYS A 91 -2.02 11.82 -5.88
CA LYS A 91 -1.32 11.89 -7.17
C LYS A 91 0.08 11.26 -7.16
N ASP A 92 0.77 11.30 -6.02
CA ASP A 92 2.13 10.77 -5.94
C ASP A 92 2.18 9.24 -5.80
N VAL A 93 1.04 8.61 -5.48
CA VAL A 93 0.93 7.16 -5.36
C VAL A 93 0.07 6.53 -6.46
N THR A 94 -0.44 7.33 -7.38
CA THR A 94 -1.27 6.84 -8.48
C THR A 94 -0.64 7.09 -9.85
N THR A 95 0.68 7.33 -9.89
CA THR A 95 1.41 7.42 -11.16
C THR A 95 1.61 6.03 -11.75
N PRO A 96 1.80 5.91 -13.08
CA PRO A 96 2.12 4.63 -13.68
C PRO A 96 3.37 3.99 -13.07
N GLU A 97 4.38 4.78 -12.77
CA GLU A 97 5.63 4.29 -12.17
C GLU A 97 5.39 3.71 -10.78
N TYR A 98 4.52 4.33 -10.00
CA TYR A 98 4.19 3.82 -8.67
C TYR A 98 3.49 2.46 -8.76
N PHE A 99 2.52 2.34 -9.67
CA PHE A 99 1.83 1.07 -9.89
C PHE A 99 2.75 -0.01 -10.43
N GLU A 100 3.74 0.35 -11.26
CA GLU A 100 4.73 -0.61 -11.73
C GLU A 100 5.52 -1.21 -10.57
N GLY A 101 5.92 -0.38 -9.60
CA GLY A 101 6.61 -0.85 -8.40
C GLY A 101 5.76 -1.81 -7.58
N MET A 102 4.48 -1.51 -7.40
CA MET A 102 3.54 -2.39 -6.69
C MET A 102 3.35 -3.70 -7.46
N ASN A 103 3.18 -3.62 -8.78
CA ASN A 103 2.98 -4.80 -9.62
C ASN A 103 4.21 -5.70 -9.62
N SER A 104 5.41 -5.14 -9.65
CA SER A 104 6.65 -5.91 -9.55
C SER A 104 6.69 -6.72 -8.27
N ARG A 105 6.25 -6.12 -7.16
CA ARG A 105 6.22 -6.80 -5.87
C ARG A 105 5.33 -8.04 -5.89
N ILE A 106 4.12 -7.93 -6.42
CA ILE A 106 3.17 -9.05 -6.43
C ILE A 106 3.57 -10.15 -7.42
N LEU A 107 4.41 -9.82 -8.43
CA LEU A 107 4.92 -10.81 -9.35
C LEU A 107 6.11 -11.59 -8.77
N GLU A 108 6.90 -10.96 -7.91
CA GLU A 108 8.11 -11.54 -7.34
C GLU A 108 7.89 -12.22 -6.00
N THR A 109 6.85 -11.82 -5.27
CA THR A 109 6.57 -12.31 -3.92
C THR A 109 5.09 -12.67 -3.78
N GLU A 110 4.74 -13.27 -2.64
CA GLU A 110 3.34 -13.48 -2.28
C GLU A 110 2.79 -12.35 -1.41
N ASP A 111 3.56 -11.27 -1.25
CA ASP A 111 3.17 -10.13 -0.45
C ASP A 111 1.99 -9.38 -1.06
N VAL A 112 1.26 -8.65 -0.23
CA VAL A 112 0.10 -7.84 -0.62
C VAL A 112 -0.90 -8.67 -1.45
N ALA A 113 -1.30 -9.81 -0.91
CA ALA A 113 -2.16 -10.77 -1.61
C ALA A 113 -3.50 -10.17 -2.05
N SER A 114 -4.05 -9.23 -1.28
CA SER A 114 -5.33 -8.60 -1.63
C SER A 114 -5.19 -7.73 -2.89
N TYR A 115 -4.08 -7.01 -3.04
CA TYR A 115 -3.82 -6.24 -4.25
C TYR A 115 -3.62 -7.16 -5.45
N LYS A 116 -2.89 -8.26 -5.27
CA LYS A 116 -2.70 -9.25 -6.33
C LYS A 116 -4.05 -9.84 -6.77
N ALA A 117 -4.91 -10.17 -5.83
CA ALA A 117 -6.24 -10.70 -6.13
C ALA A 117 -7.06 -9.70 -6.97
N PHE A 118 -6.98 -8.42 -6.62
CA PHE A 118 -7.66 -7.37 -7.36
C PHE A 118 -7.12 -7.24 -8.79
N VAL A 119 -5.80 -7.24 -8.95
CA VAL A 119 -5.16 -7.16 -10.28
C VAL A 119 -5.52 -8.38 -11.13
N ASP A 120 -5.44 -9.58 -10.56
CA ASP A 120 -5.80 -10.81 -11.26
C ASP A 120 -7.26 -10.79 -11.72
N TRP A 121 -8.15 -10.29 -10.88
CA TRP A 121 -9.55 -10.17 -11.23
C TRP A 121 -9.76 -9.17 -12.38
N LEU A 122 -9.06 -8.02 -12.36
CA LEU A 122 -9.15 -7.05 -13.44
C LEU A 122 -8.77 -7.65 -14.80
N GLN A 123 -7.81 -8.57 -14.81
CA GLN A 123 -7.35 -9.21 -16.04
C GLN A 123 -8.37 -10.20 -16.60
N THR A 124 -9.36 -10.63 -15.82
CA THR A 124 -10.38 -11.57 -16.27
C THR A 124 -11.56 -10.90 -16.97
N ILE A 125 -11.63 -9.58 -16.92
CA ILE A 125 -12.70 -8.83 -17.59
C ILE A 125 -12.17 -8.11 -18.84
#